data_fbe2849ccf89202df4d88196defc42da
#
_entry.id   fbe2849ccf89202df4d88196defc42da
#
_cell.length_a   1.000
_cell.length_b   1.000
_cell.length_c   1.000
_cell.angle_alpha   90.00
_cell.angle_beta   90.00
_cell.angle_gamma   90.00
#
_symmetry.space_group_name_H-M   'P 1'
#
loop_
_entity.id
_entity.type
_entity.pdbx_description
1 polymer ?
#
loop_
_entity_poly.entity_id
_entity_poly.type
_entity_poly.pdbx_seq_one_letter_code
_entity_poly.pdbx_strand_id
1 'polypeptide(L)'
;MPHLKIEYTANLDVHANIGDLCKTLSHTLVTLRDAGGTLVFPLLGTRVLAYPAAQYAVADGEQGRAFVYMNMRITPGRSEELVNAVGDAVLAAARAHLAPALDKLPLRLTLHIDATPPAYEGKFSS
;
A
#
# COMPACT_ATOMS: atom_id res chain seq x y z
N MET A 1 7.07 9.38 -8.41
CA MET A 1 7.02 8.81 -7.07
C MET A 1 5.65 8.23 -6.85
N PRO A 2 5.51 6.97 -6.49
CA PRO A 2 4.55 6.61 -5.47
C PRO A 2 5.24 6.40 -4.13
N HIS A 3 4.58 6.84 -3.07
CA HIS A 3 4.99 6.61 -1.70
C HIS A 3 3.86 5.86 -1.00
N LEU A 4 4.05 4.56 -0.81
CA LEU A 4 3.04 3.69 -0.19
C LEU A 4 3.43 3.43 1.27
N LYS A 5 2.59 3.89 2.16
CA LYS A 5 2.74 3.69 3.59
C LYS A 5 1.70 2.67 4.06
N ILE A 6 2.17 1.64 4.74
CA ILE A 6 1.33 0.58 5.29
C ILE A 6 1.38 0.68 6.81
N GLU A 7 0.24 0.96 7.43
CA GLU A 7 0.08 0.93 8.88
C GLU A 7 -0.75 -0.31 9.23
N TYR A 8 -0.27 -1.10 10.18
CA TYR A 8 -0.96 -2.34 10.52
C TYR A 8 -0.82 -2.66 12.00
N THR A 9 -1.75 -3.44 12.51
CA THR A 9 -1.71 -3.91 13.90
C THR A 9 -0.61 -4.96 14.04
N ALA A 10 0.25 -4.83 15.06
CA ALA A 10 1.44 -5.68 15.21
C ALA A 10 1.12 -7.16 15.39
N ASN A 11 -0.11 -7.52 15.82
CA ASN A 11 -0.54 -8.91 15.91
C ASN A 11 -0.54 -9.64 14.56
N LEU A 12 -0.51 -8.90 13.46
CA LEU A 12 -0.46 -9.49 12.12
C LEU A 12 0.91 -10.14 11.81
N ASP A 13 1.97 -9.73 12.49
CA ASP A 13 3.33 -10.24 12.23
C ASP A 13 3.46 -11.76 12.40
N VAL A 14 2.64 -12.38 13.25
CA VAL A 14 2.65 -13.85 13.43
C VAL A 14 1.87 -14.58 12.34
N HIS A 15 1.11 -13.88 11.51
CA HIS A 15 0.25 -14.47 10.47
C HIS A 15 0.70 -14.14 9.06
N ALA A 16 1.59 -13.16 8.87
CA ALA A 16 2.01 -12.71 7.56
C ALA A 16 3.44 -12.17 7.59
N ASN A 17 4.18 -12.36 6.50
CA ASN A 17 5.48 -11.73 6.32
C ASN A 17 5.29 -10.35 5.69
N ILE A 18 5.36 -9.32 6.51
CA ILE A 18 5.12 -7.94 6.07
C ILE A 18 6.28 -7.40 5.22
N GLY A 19 7.52 -7.84 5.49
CA GLY A 19 8.66 -7.49 4.64
C GLY A 19 8.48 -7.98 3.21
N ASP A 20 7.97 -9.20 3.04
CA ASP A 20 7.66 -9.74 1.71
C ASP A 20 6.47 -9.03 1.07
N LEU A 21 5.50 -8.59 1.87
CA LEU A 21 4.40 -7.75 1.36
C LEU A 21 4.95 -6.47 0.75
N CYS A 22 5.88 -5.80 1.43
CA CYS A 22 6.51 -4.59 0.90
C CYS A 22 7.22 -4.86 -0.43
N LYS A 23 7.96 -5.96 -0.55
CA LYS A 23 8.64 -6.35 -1.79
C LYS A 23 7.64 -6.64 -2.92
N THR A 24 6.58 -7.36 -2.61
CA THR A 24 5.52 -7.69 -3.58
C THR A 24 4.86 -6.43 -4.11
N LEU A 25 4.50 -5.49 -3.23
CA LEU A 25 3.85 -4.25 -3.63
C LEU A 25 4.80 -3.32 -4.39
N SER A 26 6.06 -3.27 -4.00
CA SER A 26 7.07 -2.51 -4.73
C SER A 26 7.22 -3.04 -6.15
N HIS A 27 7.32 -4.38 -6.30
CA HIS A 27 7.39 -5.01 -7.62
C HIS A 27 6.15 -4.71 -8.46
N THR A 28 4.97 -4.79 -7.86
CA THR A 28 3.72 -4.43 -8.53
C THR A 28 3.76 -3.00 -9.06
N LEU A 29 4.20 -2.05 -8.23
CA LEU A 29 4.24 -0.64 -8.64
C LEU A 29 5.25 -0.35 -9.75
N VAL A 30 6.45 -0.93 -9.69
CA VAL A 30 7.48 -0.64 -10.69
C VAL A 30 7.24 -1.36 -12.01
N THR A 31 6.36 -2.35 -12.04
CA THR A 31 6.02 -3.08 -13.27
C THR A 31 4.69 -2.67 -13.88
N LEU A 32 3.91 -1.84 -13.20
CA LEU A 32 2.62 -1.35 -13.73
C LEU A 32 2.84 -0.55 -15.01
N ARG A 33 2.00 -0.86 -16.00
CA ARG A 33 1.99 -0.15 -17.28
C ARG A 33 0.59 0.40 -17.55
N ASP A 34 0.53 1.53 -18.22
CA ASP A 34 -0.73 2.11 -18.69
C ASP A 34 -1.25 1.37 -19.93
N ALA A 35 -2.38 1.82 -20.47
CA ALA A 35 -3.00 1.23 -21.66
C ALA A 35 -2.08 1.29 -22.88
N GLY A 36 -1.18 2.25 -22.97
CA GLY A 36 -0.19 2.40 -24.04
C GLY A 36 1.07 1.57 -23.84
N GLY A 37 1.17 0.81 -22.73
CA GLY A 37 2.35 -0.02 -22.45
C GLY A 37 3.49 0.73 -21.78
N THR A 38 3.30 1.98 -21.37
CA THR A 38 4.31 2.80 -20.70
C THR A 38 4.27 2.57 -19.19
N LEU A 39 5.44 2.49 -18.55
CA LEU A 39 5.52 2.38 -17.10
C LEU A 39 4.84 3.58 -16.43
N VAL A 40 3.98 3.31 -15.45
CA VAL A 40 3.20 4.34 -14.76
C VAL A 40 4.09 5.12 -13.80
N PHE A 41 5.02 4.45 -13.12
CA PHE A 41 5.84 5.06 -12.08
C PHE A 41 7.34 4.91 -12.35
N PRO A 42 8.15 5.93 -11.99
CA PRO A 42 9.59 5.82 -12.12
C PRO A 42 10.16 4.85 -11.09
N LEU A 43 11.15 4.06 -11.52
CA LEU A 43 11.76 3.02 -10.68
C LEU A 43 12.28 3.58 -9.36
N LEU A 44 13.12 4.60 -9.43
CA LEU A 44 13.79 5.13 -8.24
C LEU A 44 12.89 5.98 -7.33
N GLY A 45 11.73 6.36 -7.83
CA GLY A 45 10.76 7.14 -7.03
C GLY A 45 9.81 6.28 -6.22
N THR A 46 9.81 4.97 -6.44
CA THR A 46 8.87 4.04 -5.79
C THR A 46 9.37 3.62 -4.41
N ARG A 47 8.53 3.81 -3.40
CA ARG A 47 8.84 3.42 -2.02
C ARG A 47 7.64 2.75 -1.38
N VAL A 48 7.90 1.65 -0.66
CA VAL A 48 6.89 0.95 0.14
C VAL A 48 7.45 0.74 1.53
N LEU A 49 6.76 1.26 2.54
CA LEU A 49 7.17 1.17 3.93
C LEU A 49 6.02 0.63 4.78
N ALA A 50 6.35 -0.17 5.78
CA ALA A 50 5.35 -0.72 6.69
C ALA A 50 5.71 -0.39 8.13
N TYR A 51 4.70 0.04 8.88
CA TYR A 51 4.83 0.48 10.26
C TYR A 51 3.86 -0.32 11.12
N PRO A 52 4.36 -1.19 12.00
CA PRO A 52 3.50 -1.90 12.93
C PRO A 52 3.04 -0.98 14.06
N ALA A 53 1.74 -1.00 14.35
CA ALA A 53 1.21 -0.37 15.55
C ALA A 53 1.37 -1.37 16.71
N ALA A 54 2.28 -1.06 17.63
CA ALA A 54 2.48 -1.89 18.82
C ALA A 54 1.34 -1.71 19.83
N GLN A 55 0.75 -0.52 19.87
CA GLN A 55 -0.38 -0.18 20.73
C GLN A 55 -1.56 0.16 19.85
N TYR A 56 -2.67 -0.54 20.00
CA TYR A 56 -3.84 -0.32 19.15
C TYR A 56 -5.12 -0.80 19.84
N ALA A 57 -6.23 -0.21 19.44
CA ALA A 57 -7.57 -0.72 19.71
C ALA A 57 -8.35 -0.72 18.40
N VAL A 58 -8.92 -1.83 18.03
CA VAL A 58 -9.74 -1.99 16.83
C VAL A 58 -11.19 -2.16 17.26
N ALA A 59 -12.08 -1.32 16.73
CA ALA A 59 -13.50 -1.31 17.02
C ALA A 59 -13.75 -1.12 18.53
N ASP A 60 -14.36 -2.12 19.18
CA ASP A 60 -14.65 -2.11 20.62
C ASP A 60 -13.48 -2.54 21.51
N GLY A 61 -12.31 -2.80 20.93
CA GLY A 61 -11.11 -3.19 21.66
C GLY A 61 -10.99 -4.69 21.93
N GLU A 62 -11.92 -5.51 21.45
CA GLU A 62 -11.82 -6.97 21.61
C GLU A 62 -10.56 -7.49 20.90
N GLN A 63 -9.87 -8.43 21.54
CA GLN A 63 -8.62 -8.98 21.03
C GLN A 63 -8.83 -9.86 19.79
N GLY A 64 -7.77 -10.04 19.01
CA GLY A 64 -7.76 -10.93 17.86
C GLY A 64 -8.13 -10.28 16.55
N ARG A 65 -8.57 -9.03 16.55
CA ARG A 65 -8.83 -8.28 15.33
C ARG A 65 -7.55 -7.67 14.80
N ALA A 66 -7.44 -7.59 13.47
CA ALA A 66 -6.30 -6.97 12.81
C ALA A 66 -6.76 -5.97 11.76
N PHE A 67 -5.84 -5.10 11.37
CA PHE A 67 -6.14 -4.00 10.50
C PHE A 67 -4.88 -3.69 9.68
N VAL A 68 -5.07 -3.48 8.38
CA VAL A 68 -4.04 -2.99 7.47
C VAL A 68 -4.60 -1.78 6.73
N TYR A 69 -3.99 -0.64 6.94
CA TYR A 69 -4.35 0.58 6.24
C TYR A 69 -3.20 1.00 5.35
N MET A 70 -3.44 1.02 4.05
CA MET A 70 -2.47 1.46 3.06
C MET A 70 -2.87 2.83 2.53
N ASN A 71 -1.95 3.76 2.58
CA ASN A 71 -2.13 5.07 1.99
C ASN A 71 -1.02 5.34 1.00
N MET A 72 -1.38 5.52 -0.26
CA MET A 72 -0.42 5.77 -1.32
C MET A 72 -0.56 7.21 -1.82
N ARG A 73 0.55 7.94 -1.74
CA ARG A 73 0.62 9.28 -2.30
C ARG A 73 1.32 9.22 -3.64
N ILE A 74 0.69 9.81 -4.65
CA ILE A 74 1.23 9.90 -6.01
C ILE A 74 1.21 11.33 -6.50
N THR A 75 1.99 11.60 -7.55
CA THR A 75 1.96 12.88 -8.25
C THR A 75 0.61 13.06 -8.93
N PRO A 76 -0.01 14.26 -8.86
CA PRO A 76 -1.27 14.52 -9.55
C PRO A 76 -1.11 14.55 -11.06
N GLY A 77 -2.22 14.50 -11.79
CA GLY A 77 -2.25 14.67 -13.24
C GLY A 77 -2.63 13.42 -14.03
N ARG A 78 -2.74 12.26 -13.38
CA ARG A 78 -3.20 11.02 -14.03
C ARG A 78 -4.72 11.01 -14.12
N SER A 79 -5.25 10.29 -15.13
CA SER A 79 -6.71 10.13 -15.27
C SER A 79 -7.29 9.32 -14.11
N GLU A 80 -8.55 9.52 -13.82
CA GLU A 80 -9.28 8.75 -12.82
C GLU A 80 -9.25 7.26 -13.15
N GLU A 81 -9.39 6.90 -14.42
CA GLU A 81 -9.32 5.50 -14.87
C GLU A 81 -7.97 4.87 -14.54
N LEU A 82 -6.87 5.60 -14.78
CA LEU A 82 -5.54 5.08 -14.47
C LEU A 82 -5.33 4.93 -12.97
N VAL A 83 -5.77 5.91 -12.18
CA VAL A 83 -5.68 5.83 -10.71
C VAL A 83 -6.45 4.63 -10.17
N ASN A 84 -7.66 4.39 -10.71
CA ASN A 84 -8.45 3.23 -10.32
C ASN A 84 -7.76 1.91 -10.70
N ALA A 85 -7.18 1.84 -11.88
CA ALA A 85 -6.43 0.64 -12.32
C ALA A 85 -5.22 0.37 -11.42
N VAL A 86 -4.50 1.42 -11.03
CA VAL A 86 -3.38 1.32 -10.08
C VAL A 86 -3.87 0.80 -8.73
N GLY A 87 -4.95 1.37 -8.22
CA GLY A 87 -5.54 0.96 -6.95
C GLY A 87 -5.98 -0.49 -6.96
N ASP A 88 -6.65 -0.92 -8.02
CA ASP A 88 -7.10 -2.30 -8.18
C ASP A 88 -5.93 -3.27 -8.19
N ALA A 89 -4.84 -2.94 -8.89
CA ALA A 89 -3.66 -3.80 -8.96
C ALA A 89 -2.95 -3.91 -7.59
N VAL A 90 -2.78 -2.81 -6.88
CA VAL A 90 -2.14 -2.80 -5.56
C VAL A 90 -2.99 -3.55 -4.54
N LEU A 91 -4.30 -3.30 -4.53
CA LEU A 91 -5.20 -3.96 -3.60
C LEU A 91 -5.27 -5.47 -3.87
N ALA A 92 -5.32 -5.88 -5.14
CA ALA A 92 -5.32 -7.29 -5.50
C ALA A 92 -4.04 -8.01 -5.07
N ALA A 93 -2.88 -7.38 -5.27
CA ALA A 93 -1.59 -7.94 -4.85
C ALA A 93 -1.50 -8.07 -3.33
N ALA A 94 -1.95 -7.06 -2.59
CA ALA A 94 -1.97 -7.08 -1.13
C ALA A 94 -2.93 -8.16 -0.61
N ARG A 95 -4.12 -8.25 -1.18
CA ARG A 95 -5.11 -9.27 -0.82
C ARG A 95 -4.58 -10.69 -1.03
N ALA A 96 -3.93 -10.92 -2.17
CA ALA A 96 -3.36 -12.23 -2.48
C ALA A 96 -2.26 -12.61 -1.49
N HIS A 97 -1.38 -11.67 -1.16
CA HIS A 97 -0.31 -11.89 -0.18
C HIS A 97 -0.86 -12.18 1.22
N LEU A 98 -1.91 -11.48 1.62
CA LEU A 98 -2.51 -11.57 2.95
C LEU A 98 -3.59 -12.64 3.07
N ALA A 99 -3.88 -13.38 2.00
CA ALA A 99 -4.94 -14.39 1.98
C ALA A 99 -4.86 -15.38 3.15
N PRO A 100 -3.69 -15.94 3.52
CA PRO A 100 -3.62 -16.84 4.67
C PRO A 100 -4.02 -16.18 5.98
N ALA A 101 -3.70 -14.89 6.17
CA ALA A 101 -4.08 -14.15 7.37
C ALA A 101 -5.58 -13.83 7.37
N LEU A 102 -6.15 -13.50 6.20
CA LEU A 102 -7.58 -13.24 6.05
C LEU A 102 -8.43 -14.45 6.47
N ASP A 103 -7.90 -15.66 6.30
CA ASP A 103 -8.58 -16.89 6.70
C ASP A 103 -8.46 -17.21 8.20
N LYS A 104 -7.54 -16.56 8.92
CA LYS A 104 -7.21 -16.92 10.30
C LYS A 104 -7.75 -15.96 11.35
N LEU A 105 -7.97 -14.70 11.00
CA LEU A 105 -8.43 -13.69 11.95
C LEU A 105 -9.27 -12.63 11.23
N PRO A 106 -10.16 -11.92 11.97
CA PRO A 106 -10.86 -10.77 11.39
C PRO A 106 -9.86 -9.69 11.02
N LEU A 107 -9.70 -9.46 9.72
CA LEU A 107 -8.73 -8.51 9.16
C LEU A 107 -9.44 -7.62 8.15
N ARG A 108 -9.26 -6.32 8.31
CA ARG A 108 -9.68 -5.34 7.30
C ARG A 108 -8.47 -4.78 6.59
N LEU A 109 -8.55 -4.77 5.26
CA LEU A 109 -7.53 -4.24 4.39
C LEU A 109 -8.13 -3.06 3.62
N THR A 110 -7.54 -1.88 3.78
CA THR A 110 -8.00 -0.65 3.13
C THR A 110 -6.85 0.00 2.37
N LEU A 111 -7.13 0.49 1.18
CA LEU A 111 -6.20 1.30 0.39
C LEU A 111 -6.84 2.63 0.04
N HIS A 112 -6.16 3.72 0.37
CA HIS A 112 -6.46 5.04 -0.14
C HIS A 112 -5.32 5.54 -1.02
N ILE A 113 -5.67 6.23 -2.10
CA ILE A 113 -4.68 6.90 -2.97
C ILE A 113 -4.94 8.40 -2.90
N ASP A 114 -3.89 9.16 -2.62
CA ASP A 114 -3.91 10.62 -2.55
C ASP A 114 -3.03 11.18 -3.66
N ALA A 115 -3.60 12.04 -4.50
CA ALA A 115 -2.92 12.74 -5.58
C ALA A 115 -3.00 14.27 -5.41
N THR A 116 -3.18 14.75 -4.19
CA THR A 116 -3.25 16.18 -3.89
C THR A 116 -1.91 16.86 -4.18
N PRO A 117 -1.90 17.98 -4.94
CA PRO A 117 -0.67 18.72 -5.18
C PRO A 117 -0.08 19.27 -3.88
N PRO A 118 1.24 19.15 -3.65
CA PRO A 118 1.85 19.79 -2.49
C PRO A 118 1.92 21.31 -2.66
N ALA A 119 1.86 22.03 -1.55
CA ALA A 119 2.06 23.48 -1.58
C ALA A 119 3.51 23.84 -1.93
N TYR A 120 4.45 23.00 -1.54
CA TYR A 120 5.87 23.13 -1.86
C TYR A 120 6.47 21.74 -2.04
N GLU A 121 7.37 21.59 -3.01
CA GLU A 121 8.14 20.37 -3.17
C GLU A 121 9.59 20.72 -3.48
N GLY A 122 10.51 20.22 -2.66
CA GLY A 122 11.95 20.32 -2.90
C GLY A 122 12.56 18.93 -2.90
N LYS A 123 13.50 18.70 -3.80
CA LYS A 123 14.16 17.40 -3.96
C LYS A 123 15.65 17.54 -4.15
N PHE A 124 16.39 16.63 -3.55
CA PHE A 124 17.82 16.45 -3.81
C PHE A 124 18.09 14.97 -4.02
N SER A 125 18.90 14.65 -4.99
CA SER A 125 19.34 13.28 -5.28
C SER A 125 20.85 13.24 -5.46
N SER A 126 21.44 12.13 -5.06
CA SER A 126 22.85 11.84 -5.39
C SER A 126 22.98 11.28 -6.80
#